data_ccf90645bd1466c9e23266db53b6128b
#
_entry.id   ccf90645bd1466c9e23266db53b6128b
#
_cell.length_a   1.000
_cell.length_b   1.000
_cell.length_c   1.000
_cell.angle_alpha   90.00
_cell.angle_beta   90.00
_cell.angle_gamma   90.00
#
_symmetry.space_group_name_H-M   'P 1'
#
loop_
_entity.id
_entity.type
_entity.pdbx_description
1 polymer ?
#
loop_
_entity_poly.entity_id
_entity_poly.type
_entity_poly.pdbx_seq_one_letter_code
_entity_poly.pdbx_strand_id
1 'polypeptide(L)'
;MADSDGRPHSNDETSQQARATLPDRPSPGETLHAQASGALLIDIREDDQRREDGLIPGALVLPRNSLEWRCYPASEWRHPAITGQDLHIILICNQGYQSSLAAATLQQLGLIHATDLDGGFTAWAAAGLPVIAPATASQPPRQPSPEGTSSRIRTLREAYENE
;
A
#
# COMPACT_ATOMS: atom_id res chain seq x y z
N MET A 1 -3.91 -18.87 7.05
CA MET A 1 -3.55 -19.81 8.13
C MET A 1 -4.76 -20.02 9.02
N ALA A 2 -4.90 -21.16 9.61
CA ALA A 2 -5.89 -21.45 10.64
C ALA A 2 -5.17 -21.61 11.98
N ASP A 3 -5.87 -21.37 13.09
CA ASP A 3 -5.37 -21.69 14.41
C ASP A 3 -5.33 -23.23 14.63
N SER A 4 -4.85 -23.67 15.80
CA SER A 4 -4.76 -25.10 16.14
C SER A 4 -6.10 -25.84 16.08
N ASP A 5 -7.21 -25.12 16.10
CA ASP A 5 -8.58 -25.66 16.04
C ASP A 5 -9.16 -25.65 14.62
N GLY A 6 -8.37 -25.25 13.61
CA GLY A 6 -8.78 -25.18 12.20
C GLY A 6 -9.73 -24.03 11.86
N ARG A 7 -9.93 -23.09 12.76
CA ARG A 7 -10.72 -21.89 12.52
C ARG A 7 -9.92 -20.87 11.70
N PRO A 8 -10.52 -20.21 10.70
CA PRO A 8 -9.85 -19.12 9.98
C PRO A 8 -9.60 -17.93 10.90
N HIS A 9 -8.43 -17.30 10.74
CA HIS A 9 -8.10 -16.07 11.47
C HIS A 9 -8.97 -14.88 11.02
N SER A 10 -9.28 -14.01 11.96
CA SER A 10 -9.82 -12.69 11.64
C SER A 10 -8.73 -11.78 11.04
N ASN A 11 -9.12 -10.66 10.42
CA ASN A 11 -8.17 -9.67 9.94
C ASN A 11 -7.27 -9.12 11.06
N ASP A 12 -7.83 -8.95 12.25
CA ASP A 12 -7.08 -8.46 13.41
C ASP A 12 -6.05 -9.48 13.89
N GLU A 13 -6.42 -10.76 13.99
CA GLU A 13 -5.51 -11.85 14.34
C GLU A 13 -4.38 -11.98 13.32
N THR A 14 -4.70 -11.90 12.03
CA THR A 14 -3.72 -11.95 10.95
C THR A 14 -2.73 -10.78 11.01
N SER A 15 -3.24 -9.57 11.28
CA SER A 15 -2.39 -8.37 11.44
C SER A 15 -1.51 -8.46 12.68
N GLN A 16 -2.02 -8.97 13.79
CA GLN A 16 -1.23 -9.17 15.02
C GLN A 16 -0.13 -10.20 14.83
N GLN A 17 -0.41 -11.31 14.16
CA GLN A 17 0.61 -12.31 13.83
C GLN A 17 1.71 -11.76 12.95
N ALA A 18 1.36 -10.99 11.92
CA ALA A 18 2.33 -10.31 11.07
C ALA A 18 3.21 -9.37 11.89
N ARG A 19 2.62 -8.53 12.73
CA ARG A 19 3.34 -7.57 13.59
C ARG A 19 4.29 -8.26 14.56
N ALA A 20 3.95 -9.44 15.06
CA ALA A 20 4.79 -10.21 15.96
C ALA A 20 6.12 -10.67 15.31
N THR A 21 6.19 -10.72 13.99
CA THR A 21 7.42 -11.09 13.25
C THR A 21 8.25 -9.87 12.84
N LEU A 22 7.69 -8.66 12.92
CA LEU A 22 8.37 -7.45 12.49
C LEU A 22 9.41 -7.00 13.52
N PRO A 23 10.53 -6.38 13.06
CA PRO A 23 11.32 -5.51 13.91
C PRO A 23 10.43 -4.40 14.51
N ASP A 24 10.96 -3.64 15.43
CA ASP A 24 10.25 -2.50 16.02
C ASP A 24 9.59 -1.67 14.91
N ARG A 25 8.29 -1.46 15.06
CA ARG A 25 7.51 -0.64 14.14
C ARG A 25 7.72 0.83 14.54
N PRO A 26 8.39 1.62 13.69
CA PRO A 26 8.69 3.00 14.04
C PRO A 26 7.45 3.88 14.09
N SER A 27 7.45 4.82 15.01
CA SER A 27 6.53 5.96 15.04
C SER A 27 6.78 6.89 13.83
N PRO A 28 5.88 7.85 13.55
CA PRO A 28 6.12 8.84 12.48
C PRO A 28 7.43 9.60 12.63
N GLY A 29 7.78 10.05 13.83
CA GLY A 29 9.04 10.78 14.09
C GLY A 29 10.28 9.91 13.89
N GLU A 30 10.25 8.67 14.35
CA GLU A 30 11.33 7.70 14.13
C GLU A 30 11.48 7.34 12.66
N THR A 31 10.36 7.23 11.93
CA THR A 31 10.36 6.99 10.49
C THR A 31 11.01 8.14 9.72
N LEU A 32 10.70 9.39 10.07
CA LEU A 32 11.35 10.56 9.47
C LEU A 32 12.87 10.56 9.73
N HIS A 33 13.26 10.23 10.95
CA HIS A 33 14.67 10.11 11.30
C HIS A 33 15.37 8.97 10.55
N ALA A 34 14.74 7.82 10.46
CA ALA A 34 15.24 6.67 9.70
C ALA A 34 15.40 7.00 8.21
N GLN A 35 14.45 7.72 7.61
CA GLN A 35 14.55 8.20 6.23
C GLN A 35 15.77 9.10 6.04
N ALA A 36 16.00 10.04 6.94
CA ALA A 36 17.18 10.91 6.90
C ALA A 36 18.50 10.13 7.03
N SER A 37 18.46 8.95 7.66
CA SER A 37 19.59 8.04 7.83
C SER A 37 19.71 6.98 6.72
N GLY A 38 18.89 7.06 5.66
CA GLY A 38 18.99 6.21 4.49
C GLY A 38 17.95 5.07 4.38
N ALA A 39 16.98 4.99 5.31
CA ALA A 39 15.89 4.04 5.16
C ALA A 39 15.04 4.36 3.93
N LEU A 40 14.59 3.33 3.23
CA LEU A 40 13.71 3.43 2.07
C LEU A 40 12.26 3.40 2.53
N LEU A 41 11.54 4.50 2.37
CA LEU A 41 10.11 4.54 2.59
C LEU A 41 9.38 4.10 1.32
N ILE A 42 8.43 3.19 1.46
CA ILE A 42 7.60 2.71 0.33
C ILE A 42 6.13 2.92 0.69
N ASP A 43 5.48 3.80 -0.05
CA ASP A 43 4.05 4.08 0.06
C ASP A 43 3.26 3.10 -0.81
N ILE A 44 2.48 2.23 -0.17
CA ILE A 44 1.66 1.21 -0.81
C ILE A 44 0.18 1.56 -0.84
N ARG A 45 -0.18 2.82 -0.49
CA ARG A 45 -1.57 3.28 -0.52
C ARG A 45 -2.14 3.25 -1.93
N GLU A 46 -3.47 3.20 -2.00
CA GLU A 46 -4.19 3.35 -3.27
C GLU A 46 -4.03 4.76 -3.84
N ASP A 47 -4.14 4.87 -5.17
CA ASP A 47 -3.99 6.14 -5.87
C ASP A 47 -4.94 7.23 -5.38
N ASP A 48 -6.18 6.86 -5.06
CA ASP A 48 -7.19 7.80 -4.59
C ASP A 48 -6.81 8.38 -3.23
N GLN A 49 -6.30 7.56 -2.31
CA GLN A 49 -5.81 8.00 -1.01
C GLN A 49 -4.67 9.02 -1.16
N ARG A 50 -3.71 8.74 -2.06
CA ARG A 50 -2.60 9.68 -2.32
C ARG A 50 -3.06 10.97 -2.98
N ARG A 51 -4.07 10.90 -3.86
CA ARG A 51 -4.63 12.10 -4.50
C ARG A 51 -5.37 12.99 -3.51
N GLU A 52 -6.05 12.40 -2.54
CA GLU A 52 -6.80 13.13 -1.52
C GLU A 52 -5.91 13.69 -0.42
N ASP A 53 -5.00 12.86 0.09
CA ASP A 53 -4.26 13.14 1.31
C ASP A 53 -2.84 13.68 1.07
N GLY A 54 -2.33 13.55 -0.16
CA GLY A 54 -0.97 13.94 -0.51
C GLY A 54 0.06 12.83 -0.33
N LEU A 55 1.34 13.19 -0.48
CA LEU A 55 2.48 12.27 -0.52
C LEU A 55 3.48 12.57 0.60
N ILE A 56 4.16 11.54 1.07
CA ILE A 56 5.33 11.70 1.94
C ILE A 56 6.53 12.04 1.05
N PRO A 57 7.24 13.16 1.30
CA PRO A 57 8.42 13.53 0.53
C PRO A 57 9.47 12.42 0.53
N GLY A 58 9.98 12.08 -0.66
CA GLY A 58 11.03 11.08 -0.82
C GLY A 58 10.58 9.61 -0.69
N ALA A 59 9.33 9.34 -0.38
CA ALA A 59 8.80 7.99 -0.39
C ALA A 59 8.64 7.46 -1.82
N LEU A 60 9.07 6.22 -2.03
CA LEU A 60 8.82 5.49 -3.27
C LEU A 60 7.39 4.99 -3.28
N VAL A 61 6.67 5.20 -4.37
CA VAL A 61 5.31 4.67 -4.54
C VAL A 61 5.38 3.34 -5.29
N LEU A 62 4.95 2.26 -4.66
CA LEU A 62 4.80 0.95 -5.29
C LEU A 62 3.41 0.38 -5.01
N PRO A 63 2.70 -0.11 -6.03
CA PRO A 63 1.40 -0.75 -5.84
C PRO A 63 1.52 -2.00 -4.96
N ARG A 64 0.58 -2.17 -4.03
CA ARG A 64 0.57 -3.33 -3.13
C ARG A 64 0.52 -4.66 -3.89
N ASN A 65 -0.21 -4.72 -4.97
CA ASN A 65 -0.42 -5.95 -5.76
C ASN A 65 0.81 -6.43 -6.53
N SER A 66 1.84 -5.60 -6.69
CA SER A 66 3.11 -5.98 -7.35
C SER A 66 4.32 -5.82 -6.44
N LEU A 67 4.10 -5.51 -5.15
CA LEU A 67 5.16 -5.15 -4.21
C LEU A 67 6.24 -6.23 -4.11
N GLU A 68 5.86 -7.49 -3.97
CA GLU A 68 6.78 -8.60 -3.81
C GLU A 68 7.74 -8.72 -4.99
N TRP A 69 7.24 -8.64 -6.22
CA TRP A 69 8.06 -8.68 -7.44
C TRP A 69 8.94 -7.46 -7.58
N ARG A 70 8.45 -6.30 -7.15
CA ARG A 70 9.19 -5.04 -7.21
C ARG A 70 10.26 -4.91 -6.12
N CYS A 71 10.11 -5.63 -5.02
CA CYS A 71 11.04 -5.61 -3.89
C CYS A 71 11.94 -6.84 -3.80
N TYR A 72 11.61 -7.96 -4.45
CA TYR A 72 12.45 -9.15 -4.38
C TYR A 72 13.79 -8.92 -5.08
N PRO A 73 14.95 -9.03 -4.36
CA PRO A 73 16.25 -8.63 -4.92
C PRO A 73 16.69 -9.40 -6.16
N ALA A 74 16.23 -10.65 -6.34
CA ALA A 74 16.53 -11.48 -7.50
C ALA A 74 15.47 -11.38 -8.62
N SER A 75 14.44 -10.54 -8.46
CA SER A 75 13.42 -10.36 -9.49
C SER A 75 13.92 -9.55 -10.66
N GLU A 76 13.60 -9.98 -11.89
CA GLU A 76 13.80 -9.19 -13.10
C GLU A 76 12.98 -7.89 -13.10
N TRP A 77 11.89 -7.87 -12.37
CA TRP A 77 10.98 -6.72 -12.20
C TRP A 77 11.35 -5.82 -11.03
N ARG A 78 12.46 -6.11 -10.38
CA ARG A 78 12.96 -5.35 -9.23
C ARG A 78 13.04 -3.86 -9.52
N HIS A 79 12.54 -3.04 -8.59
CA HIS A 79 12.74 -1.61 -8.66
C HIS A 79 14.23 -1.26 -8.44
N PRO A 80 14.81 -0.31 -9.19
CA PRO A 80 16.24 0.05 -9.06
C PRO A 80 16.66 0.47 -7.65
N ALA A 81 15.77 1.02 -6.84
CA ALA A 81 16.06 1.38 -5.45
C ALA A 81 16.28 0.17 -4.53
N ILE A 82 15.88 -1.03 -4.95
CA ILE A 82 16.12 -2.27 -4.19
C ILE A 82 17.49 -2.80 -4.56
N THR A 83 18.49 -2.42 -3.79
CA THR A 83 19.90 -2.71 -4.09
C THR A 83 20.42 -3.99 -3.42
N GLY A 84 19.71 -4.53 -2.46
CA GLY A 84 20.11 -5.75 -1.75
C GLY A 84 19.14 -6.13 -0.63
N GLN A 85 19.50 -7.17 0.12
CA GLN A 85 18.69 -7.71 1.21
C GLN A 85 18.80 -6.91 2.52
N ASP A 86 19.88 -6.14 2.68
CA ASP A 86 20.19 -5.41 3.92
C ASP A 86 19.50 -4.04 4.00
N LEU A 87 18.61 -3.75 3.05
CA LEU A 87 17.88 -2.49 3.05
C LEU A 87 16.94 -2.38 4.24
N HIS A 88 17.02 -1.23 4.93
CA HIS A 88 15.98 -0.85 5.89
C HIS A 88 14.79 -0.30 5.12
N ILE A 89 13.75 -1.08 4.99
CA ILE A 89 12.51 -0.72 4.29
C ILE A 89 11.41 -0.47 5.31
N ILE A 90 10.74 0.68 5.18
CA ILE A 90 9.57 1.03 5.99
C ILE A 90 8.38 1.21 5.05
N LEU A 91 7.43 0.29 5.14
CA LEU A 91 6.22 0.33 4.34
C LEU A 91 5.17 1.24 4.96
N ILE A 92 4.43 1.95 4.13
CA ILE A 92 3.40 2.89 4.56
C ILE A 92 2.11 2.58 3.85
N CYS A 93 1.06 2.24 4.60
CA CYS A 93 -0.32 2.26 4.13
C CYS A 93 -1.10 3.38 4.83
N ASN A 94 -2.42 3.40 4.71
CA ASN A 94 -3.19 4.51 5.26
C ASN A 94 -3.21 4.51 6.80
N GLN A 95 -3.44 3.36 7.44
CA GLN A 95 -3.65 3.22 8.88
C GLN A 95 -2.71 2.22 9.57
N GLY A 96 -1.76 1.63 8.87
CA GLY A 96 -0.79 0.70 9.44
C GLY A 96 -1.27 -0.75 9.61
N TYR A 97 -2.31 -1.18 8.88
CA TYR A 97 -2.78 -2.57 8.90
C TYR A 97 -2.19 -3.40 7.75
N GLN A 98 -2.46 -3.00 6.52
CA GLN A 98 -1.99 -3.73 5.35
C GLN A 98 -0.48 -3.70 5.19
N SER A 99 0.17 -2.62 5.59
CA SER A 99 1.62 -2.49 5.57
C SER A 99 2.32 -3.50 6.48
N SER A 100 1.71 -3.87 7.61
CA SER A 100 2.25 -4.92 8.49
C SER A 100 2.27 -6.29 7.79
N LEU A 101 1.19 -6.66 7.11
CA LEU A 101 1.12 -7.90 6.31
C LEU A 101 2.15 -7.89 5.18
N ALA A 102 2.26 -6.76 4.48
CA ALA A 102 3.21 -6.59 3.40
C ALA A 102 4.66 -6.69 3.89
N ALA A 103 5.01 -6.06 5.01
CA ALA A 103 6.34 -6.13 5.61
C ALA A 103 6.72 -7.56 6.01
N ALA A 104 5.81 -8.29 6.65
CA ALA A 104 6.02 -9.69 7.00
C ALA A 104 6.28 -10.55 5.76
N THR A 105 5.57 -10.31 4.66
CA THR A 105 5.82 -10.98 3.38
C THR A 105 7.20 -10.65 2.81
N LEU A 106 7.63 -9.38 2.86
CA LEU A 106 8.96 -8.99 2.40
C LEU A 106 10.08 -9.65 3.22
N GLN A 107 9.87 -9.86 4.52
CA GLN A 107 10.83 -10.59 5.35
C GLN A 107 10.98 -12.05 4.90
N GLN A 108 9.89 -12.70 4.50
CA GLN A 108 9.92 -14.06 3.95
C GLN A 108 10.69 -14.13 2.63
N LEU A 109 10.79 -13.02 1.90
CA LEU A 109 11.60 -12.89 0.69
C LEU A 109 13.07 -12.52 0.97
N GLY A 110 13.48 -12.49 2.23
CA GLY A 110 14.85 -12.24 2.65
C GLY A 110 15.17 -10.77 2.98
N LEU A 111 14.20 -9.87 2.91
CA LEU A 111 14.34 -8.47 3.32
C LEU A 111 14.10 -8.34 4.84
N ILE A 112 15.03 -8.85 5.62
CA ILE A 112 14.87 -9.06 7.07
C ILE A 112 14.69 -7.77 7.88
N HIS A 113 15.09 -6.63 7.32
CA HIS A 113 14.92 -5.31 7.94
C HIS A 113 13.66 -4.56 7.45
N ALA A 114 12.76 -5.27 6.75
CA ALA A 114 11.49 -4.68 6.38
C ALA A 114 10.57 -4.58 7.60
N THR A 115 9.99 -3.40 7.78
CA THR A 115 8.98 -3.10 8.78
C THR A 115 7.93 -2.14 8.21
N ASP A 116 7.02 -1.64 9.03
CA ASP A 116 6.02 -0.67 8.60
C ASP A 116 5.86 0.48 9.59
N LEU A 117 5.38 1.61 9.08
CA LEU A 117 5.07 2.79 9.89
C LEU A 117 3.87 2.52 10.79
N ASP A 118 4.06 2.63 12.11
CA ASP A 118 2.96 2.49 13.06
C ASP A 118 1.91 3.59 12.87
N GLY A 119 0.66 3.19 12.71
CA GLY A 119 -0.46 4.09 12.42
C GLY A 119 -0.52 4.62 10.99
N GLY A 120 0.44 4.30 10.13
CA GLY A 120 0.45 4.64 8.71
C GLY A 120 0.47 6.12 8.40
N PHE A 121 0.02 6.49 7.20
CA PHE A 121 -0.02 7.88 6.75
C PHE A 121 -0.89 8.77 7.65
N THR A 122 -1.98 8.23 8.20
CA THR A 122 -2.85 8.98 9.12
C THR A 122 -2.07 9.46 10.34
N ALA A 123 -1.24 8.60 10.94
CA ALA A 123 -0.40 8.99 12.06
C ALA A 123 0.73 9.97 11.65
N TRP A 124 1.32 9.79 10.47
CA TRP A 124 2.30 10.73 9.90
C TRP A 124 1.73 12.13 9.77
N ALA A 125 0.55 12.27 9.17
CA ALA A 125 -0.12 13.55 8.98
C ALA A 125 -0.56 14.17 10.32
N ALA A 126 -1.10 13.37 11.25
CA ALA A 126 -1.48 13.82 12.59
C ALA A 126 -0.29 14.32 13.42
N ALA A 127 0.91 13.78 13.19
CA ALA A 127 2.14 14.26 13.80
C ALA A 127 2.66 15.59 13.20
N GLY A 128 1.98 16.13 12.20
CA GLY A 128 2.37 17.37 11.53
C GLY A 128 3.65 17.25 10.70
N LEU A 129 4.02 16.05 10.28
CA LEU A 129 5.21 15.80 9.47
C LEU A 129 5.00 16.22 8.00
N PRO A 130 6.07 16.44 7.24
CA PRO A 130 5.97 16.98 5.88
C PRO A 130 5.10 16.12 4.97
N VAL A 131 4.17 16.75 4.27
CA VAL A 131 3.32 16.16 3.25
C VAL A 131 3.35 17.06 2.01
N ILE A 132 3.61 16.48 0.85
CA ILE A 132 3.40 17.16 -0.42
C ILE A 132 1.90 17.18 -0.65
N ALA A 133 1.31 18.38 -0.62
CA ALA A 133 -0.11 18.55 -0.84
C ALA A 133 -0.52 17.95 -2.19
N PRO A 134 -1.73 17.36 -2.29
CA PRO A 134 -2.25 16.91 -3.57
C PRO A 134 -2.28 18.12 -4.52
N ALA A 135 -1.81 17.91 -5.77
CA ALA A 135 -2.03 18.89 -6.80
C ALA A 135 -3.53 19.14 -6.84
N THR A 136 -3.95 20.41 -6.77
CA THR A 136 -5.32 20.79 -7.07
C THR A 136 -5.56 20.38 -8.52
N ALA A 137 -5.98 19.16 -8.72
CA ALA A 137 -6.41 18.68 -10.01
C ALA A 137 -7.63 19.55 -10.35
N SER A 138 -7.47 20.43 -11.31
CA SER A 138 -8.60 20.85 -12.10
C SER A 138 -9.23 19.56 -12.59
N GLN A 139 -10.36 19.17 -12.00
CA GLN A 139 -11.11 18.01 -12.45
C GLN A 139 -11.24 18.15 -13.96
N PRO A 140 -10.86 17.13 -14.75
CA PRO A 140 -11.23 17.17 -16.14
C PRO A 140 -12.75 17.37 -16.18
N PRO A 141 -13.27 18.21 -17.07
CA PRO A 141 -14.70 18.48 -17.13
C PRO A 141 -15.41 17.12 -17.12
N ARG A 142 -16.36 16.97 -16.18
CA ARG A 142 -17.18 15.76 -16.11
C ARG A 142 -17.68 15.50 -17.51
N GLN A 143 -17.26 14.40 -18.09
CA GLN A 143 -17.87 14.00 -19.37
C GLN A 143 -19.37 13.90 -19.09
N PRO A 144 -20.20 14.56 -19.92
CA PRO A 144 -21.64 14.43 -19.78
C PRO A 144 -21.94 12.93 -19.79
N SER A 145 -22.66 12.48 -18.79
CA SER A 145 -23.17 11.11 -18.76
C SER A 145 -23.80 10.85 -20.10
N PRO A 146 -23.50 9.75 -20.79
CA PRO A 146 -24.18 9.45 -22.04
C PRO A 146 -25.66 9.22 -21.71
N GLU A 147 -26.43 10.28 -21.83
CA GLU A 147 -27.89 10.16 -21.90
C GLU A 147 -28.16 9.33 -23.15
N GLY A 148 -28.53 8.08 -22.96
CA GLY A 148 -28.96 7.27 -24.08
C GLY A 148 -28.52 5.81 -24.13
N THR A 149 -27.78 5.28 -23.15
CA THR A 149 -27.37 3.85 -23.22
C THR A 149 -28.43 2.88 -22.71
N SER A 150 -29.57 3.38 -22.22
CA SER A 150 -30.69 2.53 -21.78
C SER A 150 -31.33 1.74 -22.91
N SER A 151 -31.22 2.19 -24.17
CA SER A 151 -31.80 1.52 -25.35
C SER A 151 -30.97 0.33 -25.82
N ARG A 152 -29.62 0.38 -25.70
CA ARG A 152 -28.78 -0.73 -26.20
C ARG A 152 -28.76 -1.95 -25.28
N ILE A 153 -28.92 -1.75 -23.97
CA ILE A 153 -28.97 -2.87 -23.02
C ILE A 153 -30.29 -3.65 -23.14
N ARG A 154 -31.37 -2.96 -23.50
CA ARG A 154 -32.68 -3.59 -23.72
C ARG A 154 -32.65 -4.51 -24.94
N THR A 155 -31.97 -4.10 -26.02
CA THR A 155 -31.87 -4.86 -27.28
C THR A 155 -31.04 -6.16 -27.11
N LEU A 156 -30.04 -6.19 -26.25
CA LEU A 156 -29.27 -7.40 -26.00
C LEU A 156 -30.01 -8.41 -25.13
N ARG A 157 -30.89 -7.95 -24.25
CA ARG A 157 -31.71 -8.84 -23.42
C ARG A 157 -32.81 -9.53 -24.23
N GLU A 158 -33.42 -8.80 -25.17
CA GLU A 158 -34.44 -9.35 -26.06
C GLU A 158 -33.88 -10.37 -27.07
N ALA A 159 -32.61 -10.27 -27.44
CA ALA A 159 -31.92 -11.22 -28.30
C ALA A 159 -31.60 -12.56 -27.61
N TYR A 160 -31.48 -12.57 -26.29
CA TYR A 160 -31.15 -13.78 -25.51
C TYR A 160 -32.38 -14.58 -25.06
N GLU A 161 -33.58 -14.00 -25.09
CA GLU A 161 -34.81 -14.65 -24.64
C GLU A 161 -35.60 -15.38 -25.79
N ASN A 162 -35.05 -15.38 -27.03
CA ASN A 162 -35.69 -15.97 -28.20
C ASN A 162 -34.91 -17.13 -28.86
N GLU A 163 -34.01 -17.83 -28.12
CA GLU A 163 -33.47 -19.12 -28.57
C GLU A 163 -33.93 -20.28 -27.69
#